data_95284eb74867c41a102dfd84a4deab10
#
_entry.id   95284eb74867c41a102dfd84a4deab10
#
_cell.length_a   1.000
_cell.length_b   1.000
_cell.length_c   1.000
_cell.angle_alpha   90.00
_cell.angle_beta   90.00
_cell.angle_gamma   90.00
#
_symmetry.space_group_name_H-M   'P 1'
#
loop_
_entity.id
_entity.type
_entity.pdbx_description
1 polymer ?
#
loop_
_entity_poly.entity_id
_entity_poly.type
_entity_poly.pdbx_seq_one_letter_code
_entity_poly.pdbx_strand_id
1 'polypeptide(L)'
;MIGMLFVMLFLVGILPTKAHAEGWVQEENGSWYYLNQAGEKAKETWIGNYYVDENGVWIEGKTQAKNEWISSGDRWWYRHSDGGYTRSGWEQINGTWYYFDGAGWMETGWLNVGGTWYYLNGSGAMATGWLKLGNTWYYFYDDCRMAANTWINNYYVNSDGAWSDTATVMPGATYNYAFPTAQTKKGLQVKDGMEDDASNLGVKHAVVNIALNHVASGSGIEYQYQGKTYYMNTGYIHELDRQIKELHNRGMVLTAVIVLQWNYQQQDLILPGARSYGYNLYGWNTQEATGKQHLEAICSFLANRYAAPDMGVVNWICGNEVNAWKDYHYSGSVGFDQYMEYYAQAYQLLYNCVKHAYSNGRIYMSIDHTWTYNRRANCYTSKSVLDRFAQLMNQKGISDWMIAFHPYPAPELQSDFWNRTLDVIDSENSPIITMANLSYFTEYVKKNYGAGKRIILSECGFTSVTNGNDRQNIQAAAIAYGYYLAEANDMVDSFVVHRQVDHSAETQQGFHLGLWTCKPGSTETADSKKQAYDVFKYMDTKQYMTYTKFALPLIKKNSWEQAVSGFNPAKFT
;
A
#
# COMPACT_ATOMS: atom_id res chain seq x y z
N MET A 1 34.51 39.50 31.49
CA MET A 1 35.90 39.85 31.87
C MET A 1 36.65 38.57 32.18
N ILE A 2 37.25 37.94 31.15
CA ILE A 2 38.21 36.85 31.32
C ILE A 2 39.43 37.30 30.53
N GLY A 3 40.45 37.75 31.30
CA GLY A 3 41.70 38.21 30.72
C GLY A 3 42.51 37.06 30.16
N MET A 4 42.79 37.11 28.88
CA MET A 4 43.75 36.23 28.20
C MET A 4 45.16 36.78 28.42
N LEU A 5 45.95 36.03 29.18
CA LEU A 5 47.35 36.32 29.48
C LEU A 5 48.18 36.18 28.21
N PHE A 6 48.66 37.32 27.66
CA PHE A 6 49.64 37.33 26.57
C PHE A 6 51.03 36.99 27.14
N VAL A 7 51.61 35.88 26.65
CA VAL A 7 53.04 35.59 26.90
C VAL A 7 53.84 36.39 25.84
N MET A 8 54.43 37.50 26.26
CA MET A 8 55.42 38.25 25.46
C MET A 8 56.79 37.55 25.57
N LEU A 9 57.31 37.12 24.44
CA LEU A 9 58.73 36.78 24.34
C LEU A 9 59.50 38.01 23.90
N PHE A 10 60.29 38.61 24.82
CA PHE A 10 61.28 39.64 24.55
C PHE A 10 62.53 38.99 23.93
N LEU A 11 62.88 39.39 22.71
CA LEU A 11 64.19 39.13 22.11
C LEU A 11 64.95 40.46 22.05
N VAL A 12 65.94 40.65 22.93
CA VAL A 12 66.95 41.70 22.88
C VAL A 12 68.05 41.20 21.94
N GLY A 13 68.44 42.07 20.98
CA GLY A 13 69.25 41.80 19.83
C GLY A 13 70.68 41.30 20.02
N ILE A 14 71.11 40.55 19.03
CA ILE A 14 72.46 40.60 18.41
C ILE A 14 72.31 40.05 16.99
N LEU A 15 72.75 40.81 15.97
CA LEU A 15 72.82 40.42 14.55
C LEU A 15 73.97 39.37 14.31
N PRO A 16 73.94 38.49 13.30
CA PRO A 16 73.28 38.64 11.99
C PRO A 16 72.61 37.33 11.46
N THR A 17 71.94 37.51 10.33
CA THR A 17 71.31 36.56 9.39
C THR A 17 69.95 36.00 9.79
N LYS A 18 68.96 36.70 9.38
CA LYS A 18 67.61 36.41 8.94
C LYS A 18 67.07 34.98 9.11
N ALA A 19 66.30 34.81 10.14
CA ALA A 19 65.01 34.10 10.07
C ALA A 19 64.05 34.95 10.93
N HIS A 20 63.23 35.78 10.29
CA HIS A 20 62.12 36.40 11.00
C HIS A 20 61.10 35.28 11.26
N ALA A 21 60.87 34.99 12.55
CA ALA A 21 59.81 34.07 12.93
C ALA A 21 58.46 34.66 12.53
N GLU A 22 57.60 33.87 11.88
CA GLU A 22 56.20 34.24 11.65
C GLU A 22 55.54 34.68 12.94
N GLY A 23 54.89 35.86 12.95
CA GLY A 23 54.19 36.33 14.15
C GLY A 23 53.98 37.84 14.21
N TRP A 24 53.35 38.26 15.31
CA TRP A 24 53.07 39.66 15.58
C TRP A 24 54.30 40.38 16.10
N VAL A 25 54.57 41.56 15.57
CA VAL A 25 55.68 42.43 15.96
C VAL A 25 55.17 43.82 16.24
N GLN A 26 55.63 44.43 17.35
CA GLN A 26 55.33 45.81 17.73
C GLN A 26 56.48 46.74 17.31
N GLU A 27 56.15 47.83 16.63
CA GLU A 27 57.10 48.89 16.31
C GLU A 27 57.31 49.85 17.53
N GLU A 28 58.39 50.58 17.50
CA GLU A 28 58.72 51.56 18.58
C GLU A 28 57.64 52.65 18.77
N ASN A 29 56.86 52.92 17.74
CA ASN A 29 55.74 53.88 17.76
C ASN A 29 54.45 53.27 18.40
N GLY A 30 54.51 52.00 18.84
CA GLY A 30 53.40 51.29 19.45
C GLY A 30 52.48 50.52 18.45
N SER A 31 52.68 50.66 17.14
CA SER A 31 51.89 49.98 16.13
C SER A 31 52.25 48.50 16.03
N TRP A 32 51.23 47.62 15.78
CA TRP A 32 51.42 46.18 15.60
C TRP A 32 51.28 45.79 14.14
N TYR A 33 52.16 44.89 13.62
CA TYR A 33 52.07 44.26 12.35
C TYR A 33 52.39 42.77 12.40
N TYR A 34 51.95 42.01 11.42
CA TYR A 34 52.21 40.56 11.34
C TYR A 34 53.17 40.23 10.22
N LEU A 35 54.21 39.44 10.55
CA LEU A 35 55.13 38.88 9.55
C LEU A 35 54.67 37.46 9.17
N ASN A 36 54.59 37.20 7.84
CA ASN A 36 54.35 35.86 7.34
C ASN A 36 55.63 35.00 7.40
N GLN A 37 55.53 33.73 6.98
CA GLN A 37 56.65 32.79 6.99
C GLN A 37 57.84 33.25 6.11
N ALA A 38 57.63 34.13 5.14
CA ALA A 38 58.68 34.72 4.32
C ALA A 38 59.32 35.94 4.99
N GLY A 39 58.85 36.38 6.17
CA GLY A 39 59.33 37.56 6.87
C GLY A 39 58.78 38.86 6.29
N GLU A 40 57.70 38.82 5.49
CA GLU A 40 57.06 39.99 4.92
C GLU A 40 55.85 40.43 5.75
N LYS A 41 55.56 41.75 5.81
CA LYS A 41 54.37 42.26 6.45
C LYS A 41 53.12 41.82 5.69
N ALA A 42 52.22 41.14 6.39
CA ALA A 42 50.87 40.89 5.89
C ALA A 42 50.15 42.25 5.72
N LYS A 43 49.38 42.40 4.65
CA LYS A 43 48.67 43.65 4.33
C LYS A 43 47.26 43.34 3.87
N GLU A 44 46.33 44.24 4.18
CA GLU A 44 44.91 44.16 3.81
C GLU A 44 44.29 42.78 4.06
N THR A 45 44.63 42.15 5.18
CA THR A 45 44.19 40.79 5.46
C THR A 45 43.91 40.56 6.93
N TRP A 46 43.20 39.42 7.21
CA TRP A 46 42.92 38.96 8.57
C TRP A 46 43.95 37.92 9.02
N ILE A 47 44.50 38.14 10.20
CA ILE A 47 45.37 37.19 10.90
C ILE A 47 44.62 36.71 12.12
N GLY A 48 43.90 35.61 11.96
CA GLY A 48 42.92 35.17 12.97
C GLY A 48 41.79 36.20 13.09
N ASN A 49 41.65 36.78 14.30
CA ASN A 49 40.63 37.80 14.59
C ASN A 49 41.13 39.24 14.43
N TYR A 50 42.36 39.47 13.89
CA TYR A 50 43.00 40.79 13.83
C TYR A 50 43.19 41.18 12.37
N TYR A 51 42.72 42.36 11.99
CA TYR A 51 42.88 42.90 10.64
C TYR A 51 44.08 43.81 10.57
N VAL A 52 44.91 43.65 9.54
CA VAL A 52 45.97 44.55 9.17
C VAL A 52 45.60 45.34 7.91
N ASP A 53 45.88 46.64 7.89
CA ASP A 53 45.55 47.56 6.78
C ASP A 53 46.54 47.45 5.58
N GLU A 54 46.42 48.35 4.63
CA GLU A 54 47.27 48.45 3.43
C GLU A 54 48.75 48.68 3.74
N ASN A 55 49.05 49.22 4.92
CA ASN A 55 50.41 49.47 5.43
C ASN A 55 50.90 48.27 6.27
N GLY A 56 50.02 47.27 6.52
CA GLY A 56 50.30 46.12 7.34
C GLY A 56 50.13 46.37 8.85
N VAL A 57 49.51 47.49 9.24
CA VAL A 57 49.30 47.88 10.63
C VAL A 57 47.99 47.29 11.15
N TRP A 58 48.01 46.67 12.34
CA TRP A 58 46.80 46.21 12.99
C TRP A 58 45.85 47.34 13.33
N ILE A 59 44.59 47.16 12.94
CA ILE A 59 43.51 48.11 13.26
C ILE A 59 42.74 47.62 14.47
N GLU A 60 42.88 48.27 15.60
CA GLU A 60 42.16 47.96 16.81
C GLU A 60 40.66 48.17 16.64
N GLY A 61 39.85 47.20 17.16
CA GLY A 61 38.39 47.28 17.13
C GLY A 61 37.73 46.87 15.81
N LYS A 62 38.51 46.61 14.74
CA LYS A 62 37.95 46.04 13.49
C LYS A 62 37.60 44.58 13.77
N THR A 63 36.33 44.21 13.54
CA THR A 63 35.80 42.84 13.74
C THR A 63 35.58 42.20 12.37
N GLN A 64 35.97 40.93 12.28
CA GLN A 64 35.64 40.12 11.09
C GLN A 64 34.14 39.88 11.03
N ALA A 65 33.55 40.11 9.87
CA ALA A 65 32.16 39.73 9.63
C ALA A 65 32.01 38.21 9.78
N LYS A 66 31.00 37.80 10.51
CA LYS A 66 30.66 36.41 10.75
C LYS A 66 29.30 36.14 10.09
N ASN A 67 29.09 34.89 9.70
CA ASN A 67 27.76 34.46 9.35
C ASN A 67 26.89 34.53 10.61
N GLU A 68 25.93 35.45 10.64
CA GLU A 68 25.08 35.63 11.81
C GLU A 68 23.72 36.26 11.46
N TRP A 69 22.72 35.91 12.26
CA TRP A 69 21.42 36.56 12.24
C TRP A 69 21.48 37.94 12.92
N ILE A 70 20.96 38.93 12.25
CA ILE A 70 20.90 40.32 12.77
C ILE A 70 19.43 40.75 12.79
N SER A 71 18.99 41.25 13.96
CA SER A 71 17.65 41.81 14.12
C SER A 71 17.70 43.35 14.02
N SER A 72 16.61 43.90 13.48
CA SER A 72 16.32 45.32 13.50
C SER A 72 14.83 45.53 13.70
N GLY A 73 14.43 45.93 14.91
CA GLY A 73 13.04 45.86 15.35
C GLY A 73 12.54 44.42 15.36
N ASP A 74 11.40 44.15 14.71
CA ASP A 74 10.79 42.83 14.60
C ASP A 74 11.25 42.04 13.38
N ARG A 75 12.20 42.57 12.59
CA ARG A 75 12.68 41.98 11.35
C ARG A 75 14.08 41.41 11.52
N TRP A 76 14.37 40.34 10.75
CA TRP A 76 15.64 39.64 10.78
C TRP A 76 16.23 39.58 9.36
N TRP A 77 17.58 39.64 9.27
CA TRP A 77 18.34 39.35 8.06
C TRP A 77 19.58 38.53 8.41
N TYR A 78 20.16 37.88 7.43
CA TYR A 78 21.35 37.05 7.66
C TYR A 78 22.56 37.67 6.99
N ARG A 79 23.54 38.02 7.80
CA ARG A 79 24.81 38.56 7.32
C ARG A 79 25.77 37.44 7.05
N HIS A 80 26.40 37.45 5.86
CA HIS A 80 27.47 36.56 5.48
C HIS A 80 28.83 37.08 5.99
N SER A 81 29.84 36.17 6.05
CA SER A 81 31.17 36.50 6.52
C SER A 81 31.94 37.46 5.60
N ASP A 82 31.49 37.66 4.38
CA ASP A 82 32.00 38.68 3.43
C ASP A 82 31.31 40.03 3.61
N GLY A 83 30.33 40.14 4.50
CA GLY A 83 29.54 41.34 4.75
C GLY A 83 28.31 41.45 3.85
N GLY A 84 28.11 40.53 2.89
CA GLY A 84 26.92 40.42 2.04
C GLY A 84 25.71 39.86 2.75
N TYR A 85 24.59 39.76 2.02
CA TYR A 85 23.35 39.12 2.47
C TYR A 85 22.47 38.77 1.27
N THR A 86 21.62 37.76 1.43
CA THR A 86 20.70 37.29 0.40
C THR A 86 19.53 38.25 0.21
N ARG A 87 19.08 38.46 -1.03
CA ARG A 87 17.93 39.27 -1.44
C ARG A 87 17.10 38.53 -2.49
N SER A 88 15.79 38.74 -2.43
CA SER A 88 14.83 38.21 -3.40
C SER A 88 15.05 36.71 -3.69
N GLY A 89 15.30 35.90 -2.66
CA GLY A 89 15.64 34.51 -2.91
C GLY A 89 15.71 33.62 -1.69
N TRP A 90 15.93 32.35 -1.98
CA TRP A 90 16.08 31.28 -1.02
C TRP A 90 17.53 31.13 -0.56
N GLU A 91 17.69 30.86 0.73
CA GLU A 91 18.99 30.49 1.30
C GLU A 91 18.84 29.39 2.33
N GLN A 92 19.75 28.41 2.29
CA GLN A 92 19.81 27.33 3.29
C GLN A 92 20.84 27.69 4.36
N ILE A 93 20.38 27.93 5.59
CA ILE A 93 21.23 28.27 6.73
C ILE A 93 21.15 27.15 7.74
N ASN A 94 22.28 26.48 8.03
CA ASN A 94 22.37 25.35 8.96
C ASN A 94 21.35 24.23 8.67
N GLY A 95 21.12 23.94 7.37
CA GLY A 95 20.20 22.88 6.93
C GLY A 95 18.72 23.29 6.84
N THR A 96 18.36 24.52 7.25
CA THR A 96 16.99 25.05 7.20
C THR A 96 16.87 26.09 6.08
N TRP A 97 15.80 26.02 5.28
CA TRP A 97 15.54 26.98 4.21
C TRP A 97 14.80 28.22 4.71
N TYR A 98 15.23 29.38 4.25
CA TYR A 98 14.66 30.70 4.49
C TYR A 98 14.46 31.44 3.19
N TYR A 99 13.55 32.40 3.17
CA TYR A 99 13.37 33.32 2.04
C TYR A 99 13.60 34.76 2.49
N PHE A 100 14.31 35.53 1.68
CA PHE A 100 14.60 36.94 1.93
C PHE A 100 13.95 37.81 0.84
N ASP A 101 13.32 38.91 1.27
CA ASP A 101 12.68 39.89 0.38
C ASP A 101 13.71 40.68 -0.46
N GLY A 102 13.23 41.61 -1.29
CA GLY A 102 14.09 42.44 -2.15
C GLY A 102 15.01 43.38 -1.37
N ALA A 103 14.73 43.66 -0.11
CA ALA A 103 15.56 44.44 0.78
C ALA A 103 16.49 43.57 1.65
N GLY A 104 16.34 42.22 1.60
CA GLY A 104 17.14 41.26 2.34
C GLY A 104 16.58 40.91 3.72
N TRP A 105 15.30 41.23 3.98
CA TRP A 105 14.65 40.82 5.22
C TRP A 105 14.07 39.41 5.09
N MET A 106 14.23 38.63 6.15
CA MET A 106 13.66 37.31 6.26
C MET A 106 12.12 37.39 6.24
N GLU A 107 11.50 36.61 5.36
CA GLU A 107 10.04 36.49 5.27
C GLU A 107 9.50 35.47 6.29
N THR A 108 8.25 35.68 6.72
CA THR A 108 7.47 34.78 7.59
C THR A 108 6.03 34.72 7.12
N GLY A 109 5.32 33.64 7.48
CA GLY A 109 3.92 33.46 7.08
C GLY A 109 3.80 32.88 5.66
N TRP A 110 2.69 33.18 5.00
CA TRP A 110 2.40 32.71 3.66
C TRP A 110 3.24 33.41 2.61
N LEU A 111 3.87 32.62 1.75
CA LEU A 111 4.72 33.11 0.65
C LEU A 111 4.32 32.43 -0.66
N ASN A 112 4.08 33.23 -1.71
CA ASN A 112 3.87 32.74 -3.07
C ASN A 112 5.08 33.09 -3.94
N VAL A 113 5.74 32.10 -4.49
CA VAL A 113 6.85 32.29 -5.43
C VAL A 113 6.53 31.57 -6.74
N GLY A 114 6.33 32.33 -7.79
CA GLY A 114 6.05 31.79 -9.13
C GLY A 114 4.77 30.94 -9.21
N GLY A 115 3.74 31.23 -8.41
CA GLY A 115 2.47 30.48 -8.35
C GLY A 115 2.50 29.30 -7.38
N THR A 116 3.63 29.03 -6.74
CA THR A 116 3.75 27.97 -5.72
C THR A 116 3.69 28.58 -4.33
N TRP A 117 2.86 28.02 -3.47
CA TRP A 117 2.71 28.45 -2.09
C TRP A 117 3.61 27.70 -1.13
N TYR A 118 4.17 28.44 -0.19
CA TYR A 118 5.01 28.00 0.93
C TYR A 118 4.51 28.64 2.22
N TYR A 119 4.89 28.09 3.34
CA TYR A 119 4.68 28.71 4.64
C TYR A 119 5.98 28.74 5.46
N LEU A 120 6.32 29.92 5.94
CA LEU A 120 7.49 30.18 6.78
C LEU A 120 6.98 30.43 8.19
N ASN A 121 7.44 29.66 9.17
CA ASN A 121 7.01 29.84 10.55
C ASN A 121 7.51 31.16 11.14
N GLY A 122 7.18 31.46 12.42
CA GLY A 122 7.59 32.70 13.06
C GLY A 122 9.11 32.88 13.20
N SER A 123 9.92 31.83 13.01
CA SER A 123 11.38 31.90 12.94
C SER A 123 11.90 31.97 11.51
N GLY A 124 11.04 32.08 10.50
CA GLY A 124 11.38 32.10 9.08
C GLY A 124 11.68 30.74 8.46
N ALA A 125 11.64 29.66 9.23
CA ALA A 125 11.89 28.31 8.72
C ALA A 125 10.71 27.80 7.91
N MET A 126 10.99 27.18 6.75
CA MET A 126 9.96 26.57 5.88
C MET A 126 9.26 25.41 6.56
N ALA A 127 7.95 25.33 6.39
CA ALA A 127 7.11 24.25 6.91
C ALA A 127 7.18 23.01 6.02
N THR A 128 7.14 21.83 6.65
CA THR A 128 6.93 20.51 6.00
C THR A 128 5.91 19.71 6.80
N GLY A 129 5.27 18.74 6.14
CA GLY A 129 4.23 17.91 6.76
C GLY A 129 2.93 18.65 7.04
N TRP A 130 2.12 18.11 7.95
CA TRP A 130 0.86 18.72 8.36
C TRP A 130 1.07 19.89 9.31
N LEU A 131 0.50 21.04 8.99
CA LEU A 131 0.55 22.26 9.80
C LEU A 131 -0.83 22.85 9.98
N LYS A 132 -1.20 23.13 11.23
CA LYS A 132 -2.46 23.82 11.56
C LYS A 132 -2.22 25.32 11.66
N LEU A 133 -2.91 26.08 10.81
CA LEU A 133 -2.89 27.55 10.81
C LEU A 133 -4.30 28.08 11.12
N GLY A 134 -4.46 28.66 12.28
CA GLY A 134 -5.76 28.99 12.82
C GLY A 134 -6.60 27.73 13.06
N ASN A 135 -7.76 27.63 12.40
CA ASN A 135 -8.64 26.44 12.47
C ASN A 135 -8.48 25.48 11.28
N THR A 136 -7.55 25.75 10.36
CA THR A 136 -7.39 25.00 9.12
C THR A 136 -6.07 24.26 9.09
N TRP A 137 -6.10 23.02 8.62
CA TRP A 137 -4.91 22.23 8.37
C TRP A 137 -4.47 22.35 6.92
N TYR A 138 -3.14 22.44 6.72
CA TYR A 138 -2.46 22.44 5.42
C TYR A 138 -1.38 21.38 5.42
N TYR A 139 -1.01 20.90 4.25
CA TYR A 139 0.11 19.97 4.11
C TYR A 139 1.18 20.54 3.19
N PHE A 140 2.44 20.40 3.61
CA PHE A 140 3.60 20.82 2.84
C PHE A 140 4.47 19.59 2.56
N TYR A 141 4.84 19.38 1.30
CA TYR A 141 5.73 18.29 0.91
C TYR A 141 7.12 18.45 1.52
N ASP A 142 8.00 17.43 1.35
CA ASP A 142 9.38 17.48 1.85
C ASP A 142 10.21 18.57 1.14
N ASP A 143 9.80 19.02 -0.04
CA ASP A 143 10.33 20.17 -0.76
C ASP A 143 9.68 21.50 -0.37
N CYS A 144 8.90 21.49 0.71
CA CYS A 144 8.21 22.61 1.34
C CYS A 144 7.08 23.25 0.51
N ARG A 145 6.75 22.74 -0.67
CA ARG A 145 5.61 23.22 -1.47
C ARG A 145 4.29 22.81 -0.80
N MET A 146 3.33 23.73 -0.75
CA MET A 146 1.98 23.43 -0.26
C MET A 146 1.27 22.46 -1.23
N ALA A 147 0.69 21.42 -0.67
CA ALA A 147 -0.19 20.53 -1.40
C ALA A 147 -1.54 21.23 -1.62
N ALA A 148 -2.07 21.17 -2.84
CA ALA A 148 -3.39 21.66 -3.18
C ALA A 148 -4.07 20.74 -4.18
N ASN A 149 -5.41 20.65 -4.11
CA ASN A 149 -6.24 19.82 -5.00
C ASN A 149 -5.77 18.35 -5.04
N THR A 150 -5.40 17.79 -3.90
CA THR A 150 -4.81 16.46 -3.82
C THR A 150 -5.13 15.76 -2.51
N TRP A 151 -4.89 14.45 -2.48
CA TRP A 151 -4.99 13.64 -1.28
C TRP A 151 -3.62 13.43 -0.64
N ILE A 152 -3.56 13.72 0.65
CA ILE A 152 -2.42 13.42 1.50
C ILE A 152 -2.87 12.30 2.44
N ASN A 153 -2.54 11.07 2.10
CA ASN A 153 -3.13 9.88 2.73
C ASN A 153 -4.67 9.90 2.58
N ASN A 154 -5.40 9.95 3.69
CA ASN A 154 -6.87 9.99 3.71
C ASN A 154 -7.44 11.41 3.87
N TYR A 155 -6.61 12.42 3.78
CA TYR A 155 -7.00 13.82 3.97
C TYR A 155 -6.94 14.58 2.66
N TYR A 156 -8.07 15.05 2.19
CA TYR A 156 -8.12 15.89 0.99
C TYR A 156 -7.78 17.33 1.34
N VAL A 157 -6.86 17.92 0.59
CA VAL A 157 -6.62 19.36 0.60
C VAL A 157 -7.20 19.96 -0.69
N ASN A 158 -8.06 20.99 -0.54
CA ASN A 158 -8.76 21.62 -1.64
C ASN A 158 -7.84 22.51 -2.50
N SER A 159 -8.40 23.25 -3.46
CA SER A 159 -7.63 24.16 -4.33
C SER A 159 -6.84 25.22 -3.58
N ASP A 160 -7.26 25.59 -2.37
CA ASP A 160 -6.59 26.58 -1.53
C ASP A 160 -5.59 25.93 -0.57
N GLY A 161 -5.38 24.61 -0.70
CA GLY A 161 -4.50 23.81 0.16
C GLY A 161 -5.11 23.46 1.51
N ALA A 162 -6.33 23.91 1.81
CA ALA A 162 -7.01 23.67 3.08
C ALA A 162 -7.53 22.23 3.16
N TRP A 163 -7.25 21.53 4.29
CA TRP A 163 -7.89 20.27 4.57
C TRP A 163 -9.42 20.43 4.72
N SER A 164 -10.14 19.49 4.11
CA SER A 164 -11.61 19.46 4.15
C SER A 164 -12.07 18.14 4.78
N ASP A 165 -12.81 18.22 5.88
CA ASP A 165 -13.41 17.07 6.57
C ASP A 165 -14.75 16.64 5.97
N THR A 166 -15.31 17.43 5.04
CA THR A 166 -16.60 17.14 4.39
C THR A 166 -16.50 16.22 3.18
N ALA A 167 -15.29 15.79 2.80
CA ALA A 167 -15.08 14.87 1.69
C ALA A 167 -15.37 13.42 2.08
N THR A 168 -16.63 13.07 2.28
CA THR A 168 -17.12 11.68 2.29
C THR A 168 -17.15 11.06 0.88
N VAL A 169 -16.95 11.88 -0.15
CA VAL A 169 -16.74 11.49 -1.55
C VAL A 169 -15.45 12.17 -1.98
N MET A 170 -14.46 11.42 -2.50
CA MET A 170 -13.27 12.00 -3.11
C MET A 170 -13.71 12.98 -4.21
N PRO A 171 -13.60 14.31 -4.05
CA PRO A 171 -13.92 15.23 -5.12
C PRO A 171 -12.93 14.99 -6.23
N GLY A 172 -13.41 14.48 -7.38
CA GLY A 172 -12.57 14.16 -8.52
C GLY A 172 -12.32 12.68 -8.76
N ALA A 173 -13.07 11.76 -8.09
CA ALA A 173 -13.13 10.39 -8.57
C ALA A 173 -13.57 10.39 -10.03
N THR A 174 -12.81 9.71 -10.88
CA THR A 174 -13.09 9.65 -12.33
C THR A 174 -14.47 9.04 -12.60
N TYR A 175 -14.86 8.06 -11.77
CA TYR A 175 -16.13 7.34 -11.90
C TYR A 175 -16.90 7.33 -10.57
N ASN A 176 -18.24 7.46 -10.66
CA ASN A 176 -19.14 7.44 -9.50
C ASN A 176 -20.43 6.64 -9.73
N TYR A 177 -20.45 5.75 -10.74
CA TYR A 177 -21.62 4.92 -11.02
C TYR A 177 -21.97 4.03 -9.81
N ALA A 178 -23.24 3.59 -9.76
CA ALA A 178 -23.72 2.74 -8.67
C ALA A 178 -22.96 1.40 -8.62
N PHE A 179 -22.67 0.91 -7.41
CA PHE A 179 -22.07 -0.43 -7.24
C PHE A 179 -23.04 -1.48 -7.78
N PRO A 180 -22.59 -2.40 -8.67
CA PRO A 180 -23.48 -3.39 -9.29
C PRO A 180 -23.99 -4.40 -8.25
N THR A 181 -25.24 -4.81 -8.41
CA THR A 181 -25.86 -5.85 -7.59
C THR A 181 -26.04 -7.11 -8.41
N ALA A 182 -25.42 -8.20 -8.00
CA ALA A 182 -25.62 -9.51 -8.61
C ALA A 182 -26.92 -10.16 -8.12
N GLN A 183 -27.54 -10.97 -8.99
CA GLN A 183 -28.79 -11.69 -8.65
C GLN A 183 -28.54 -12.85 -7.69
N THR A 184 -27.37 -13.47 -7.74
CA THR A 184 -26.96 -14.60 -6.90
C THR A 184 -25.51 -14.41 -6.45
N LYS A 185 -25.10 -15.14 -5.42
CA LYS A 185 -23.72 -15.11 -4.91
C LYS A 185 -22.78 -16.06 -5.64
N LYS A 186 -23.28 -16.74 -6.71
CA LYS A 186 -22.51 -17.71 -7.48
C LYS A 186 -21.31 -17.09 -8.16
N GLY A 187 -20.13 -17.50 -7.76
CA GLY A 187 -18.86 -17.03 -8.28
C GLY A 187 -17.93 -18.15 -8.71
N LEU A 188 -17.01 -17.80 -9.60
CA LEU A 188 -16.01 -18.73 -10.13
C LEU A 188 -14.70 -18.00 -10.41
N GLN A 189 -13.59 -18.64 -10.14
CA GLN A 189 -12.32 -18.25 -10.74
C GLN A 189 -12.32 -18.77 -12.18
N VAL A 190 -12.63 -17.87 -13.11
CA VAL A 190 -12.85 -18.20 -14.52
C VAL A 190 -11.50 -18.39 -15.22
N LYS A 191 -11.37 -19.52 -15.90
CA LYS A 191 -10.23 -19.80 -16.77
C LYS A 191 -10.33 -18.95 -18.02
N ASP A 192 -9.25 -18.23 -18.33
CA ASP A 192 -9.14 -17.44 -19.55
C ASP A 192 -9.44 -18.28 -20.80
N GLY A 193 -10.31 -17.77 -21.68
CA GLY A 193 -10.84 -18.47 -22.85
C GLY A 193 -12.02 -19.39 -22.56
N MET A 194 -12.54 -19.44 -21.31
CA MET A 194 -13.73 -20.23 -20.93
C MET A 194 -14.86 -19.36 -20.37
N GLU A 195 -14.90 -18.09 -20.73
CA GLU A 195 -15.89 -17.11 -20.26
C GLU A 195 -17.34 -17.49 -20.69
N ASP A 196 -17.50 -18.10 -21.87
CA ASP A 196 -18.78 -18.61 -22.31
C ASP A 196 -19.27 -19.79 -21.47
N ASP A 197 -18.38 -20.71 -21.12
CA ASP A 197 -18.71 -21.81 -20.22
C ASP A 197 -19.11 -21.30 -18.84
N ALA A 198 -18.37 -20.32 -18.28
CA ALA A 198 -18.73 -19.66 -17.02
C ALA A 198 -20.11 -18.97 -17.11
N SER A 199 -20.41 -18.30 -18.21
CA SER A 199 -21.72 -17.70 -18.45
C SER A 199 -22.83 -18.75 -18.52
N ASN A 200 -22.59 -19.87 -19.20
CA ASN A 200 -23.52 -21.02 -19.27
C ASN A 200 -23.74 -21.71 -17.90
N LEU A 201 -22.78 -21.63 -17.02
CA LEU A 201 -22.88 -22.05 -15.60
C LEU A 201 -23.70 -21.11 -14.75
N GLY A 202 -24.07 -19.93 -15.25
CA GLY A 202 -24.81 -18.91 -14.51
C GLY A 202 -23.96 -18.11 -13.54
N VAL A 203 -22.65 -18.02 -13.75
CA VAL A 203 -21.72 -17.25 -12.92
C VAL A 203 -22.09 -15.77 -12.91
N LYS A 204 -22.12 -15.15 -11.72
CA LYS A 204 -22.40 -13.72 -11.51
C LYS A 204 -21.25 -12.98 -10.84
N HIS A 205 -20.26 -13.68 -10.31
CA HIS A 205 -19.05 -13.10 -9.74
C HIS A 205 -17.82 -13.78 -10.33
N ALA A 206 -16.88 -13.01 -10.84
CA ALA A 206 -15.62 -13.53 -11.38
C ALA A 206 -14.41 -12.87 -10.71
N VAL A 207 -13.36 -13.66 -10.53
CA VAL A 207 -12.09 -13.22 -9.94
C VAL A 207 -11.00 -13.25 -11.00
N VAL A 208 -10.21 -12.17 -11.07
CA VAL A 208 -9.04 -12.03 -11.96
C VAL A 208 -7.82 -11.68 -11.12
N ASN A 209 -6.74 -12.42 -11.28
CA ASN A 209 -5.47 -12.14 -10.61
C ASN A 209 -4.62 -11.16 -11.44
N ILE A 210 -4.10 -10.10 -10.81
CA ILE A 210 -3.24 -9.11 -11.44
C ILE A 210 -1.92 -9.03 -10.67
N ALA A 211 -0.84 -9.42 -11.32
CA ALA A 211 0.50 -9.35 -10.75
C ALA A 211 1.18 -8.03 -11.13
N LEU A 212 1.47 -7.18 -10.13
CA LEU A 212 2.06 -5.85 -10.32
C LEU A 212 3.39 -5.88 -11.10
N ASN A 213 4.21 -6.90 -10.85
CA ASN A 213 5.47 -7.09 -11.55
C ASN A 213 5.31 -7.52 -13.03
N HIS A 214 4.14 -7.97 -13.45
CA HIS A 214 3.82 -8.23 -14.86
C HIS A 214 3.23 -6.98 -15.53
N VAL A 215 2.59 -6.10 -14.75
CA VAL A 215 2.10 -4.79 -15.23
C VAL A 215 3.25 -3.85 -15.50
N ALA A 216 4.20 -3.73 -14.58
CA ALA A 216 5.35 -2.85 -14.70
C ALA A 216 6.30 -3.30 -15.83
N SER A 217 6.85 -2.36 -16.58
CA SER A 217 7.78 -2.62 -17.67
C SER A 217 8.79 -1.48 -17.83
N GLY A 218 9.86 -1.73 -18.61
CA GLY A 218 10.80 -0.70 -19.06
C GLY A 218 10.38 0.00 -20.37
N SER A 219 9.31 -0.48 -21.02
CA SER A 219 8.75 0.07 -22.27
C SER A 219 7.31 -0.42 -22.45
N GLY A 220 6.54 0.23 -23.31
CA GLY A 220 5.16 -0.17 -23.61
C GLY A 220 4.18 1.00 -23.49
N ILE A 221 3.06 0.78 -22.82
CA ILE A 221 2.05 1.83 -22.61
C ILE A 221 2.61 2.88 -21.65
N GLU A 222 2.73 4.11 -22.11
CA GLU A 222 3.18 5.24 -21.29
C GLU A 222 2.07 5.70 -20.33
N TYR A 223 2.44 5.93 -19.08
CA TYR A 223 1.56 6.48 -18.06
C TYR A 223 2.27 7.61 -17.30
N GLN A 224 1.70 8.80 -17.35
CA GLN A 224 2.20 9.96 -16.64
C GLN A 224 1.64 9.97 -15.21
N TYR A 225 2.51 9.94 -14.23
CA TYR A 225 2.13 10.00 -12.82
C TYR A 225 3.08 10.92 -12.04
N GLN A 226 2.55 11.97 -11.41
CA GLN A 226 3.31 12.93 -10.60
C GLN A 226 4.56 13.48 -11.31
N GLY A 227 4.43 13.80 -12.61
CA GLY A 227 5.52 14.40 -13.41
C GLY A 227 6.58 13.40 -13.88
N LYS A 228 6.39 12.11 -13.70
CA LYS A 228 7.24 11.04 -14.22
C LYS A 228 6.50 10.16 -15.21
N THR A 229 7.22 9.60 -16.17
CA THR A 229 6.71 8.59 -17.10
C THR A 229 7.03 7.20 -16.57
N TYR A 230 6.00 6.37 -16.48
CA TYR A 230 6.08 4.95 -16.19
C TYR A 230 5.59 4.16 -17.40
N TYR A 231 6.05 2.94 -17.54
CA TYR A 231 5.69 2.09 -18.67
C TYR A 231 4.98 0.83 -18.18
N MET A 232 3.85 0.49 -18.82
CA MET A 232 3.10 -0.72 -18.53
C MET A 232 3.27 -1.72 -19.68
N ASN A 233 3.37 -3.00 -19.34
CA ASN A 233 3.57 -4.09 -20.30
C ASN A 233 2.37 -4.21 -21.25
N THR A 234 2.56 -3.83 -22.48
CA THR A 234 1.50 -3.80 -23.51
C THR A 234 0.83 -5.17 -23.69
N GLY A 235 1.60 -6.24 -23.77
CA GLY A 235 1.07 -7.60 -23.97
C GLY A 235 0.20 -8.05 -22.80
N TYR A 236 0.70 -7.93 -21.58
CA TYR A 236 -0.03 -8.32 -20.38
C TYR A 236 -1.30 -7.46 -20.17
N ILE A 237 -1.23 -6.16 -20.43
CA ILE A 237 -2.40 -5.28 -20.33
C ILE A 237 -3.46 -5.63 -21.38
N HIS A 238 -3.08 -5.95 -22.62
CA HIS A 238 -4.04 -6.37 -23.64
C HIS A 238 -4.74 -7.69 -23.29
N GLU A 239 -4.03 -8.65 -22.69
CA GLU A 239 -4.64 -9.89 -22.20
C GLU A 239 -5.66 -9.62 -21.08
N LEU A 240 -5.29 -8.79 -20.10
CA LEU A 240 -6.20 -8.35 -19.03
C LEU A 240 -7.41 -7.59 -19.58
N ASP A 241 -7.21 -6.68 -20.53
CA ASP A 241 -8.29 -5.93 -21.18
C ASP A 241 -9.32 -6.86 -21.80
N ARG A 242 -8.85 -7.84 -22.54
CA ARG A 242 -9.71 -8.83 -23.20
C ARG A 242 -10.49 -9.64 -22.16
N GLN A 243 -9.80 -10.26 -21.20
CA GLN A 243 -10.43 -11.09 -20.18
C GLN A 243 -11.45 -10.31 -19.33
N ILE A 244 -11.07 -9.14 -18.83
CA ILE A 244 -11.94 -8.31 -18.00
C ILE A 244 -13.18 -7.87 -18.79
N LYS A 245 -12.98 -7.42 -20.02
CA LYS A 245 -14.08 -6.98 -20.89
C LYS A 245 -15.03 -8.11 -21.26
N GLU A 246 -14.52 -9.30 -21.55
CA GLU A 246 -15.32 -10.49 -21.83
C GLU A 246 -16.19 -10.90 -20.64
N LEU A 247 -15.63 -10.88 -19.43
CA LEU A 247 -16.37 -11.18 -18.21
C LEU A 247 -17.41 -10.09 -17.90
N HIS A 248 -17.02 -8.81 -18.04
CA HIS A 248 -17.92 -7.67 -17.83
C HIS A 248 -19.11 -7.70 -18.78
N ASN A 249 -18.88 -7.93 -20.08
CA ASN A 249 -19.94 -8.00 -21.10
C ASN A 249 -20.95 -9.13 -20.85
N ARG A 250 -20.59 -10.16 -20.08
CA ARG A 250 -21.48 -11.23 -19.63
C ARG A 250 -22.21 -10.91 -18.34
N GLY A 251 -22.08 -9.66 -17.84
CA GLY A 251 -22.79 -9.15 -16.66
C GLY A 251 -22.28 -9.72 -15.34
N MET A 252 -21.01 -10.08 -15.27
CA MET A 252 -20.39 -10.55 -14.03
C MET A 252 -19.86 -9.37 -13.20
N VAL A 253 -20.01 -9.43 -11.88
CA VAL A 253 -19.38 -8.53 -10.92
C VAL A 253 -17.92 -8.94 -10.76
N LEU A 254 -16.99 -8.04 -11.07
CA LEU A 254 -15.58 -8.37 -11.19
C LEU A 254 -14.80 -8.00 -9.91
N THR A 255 -13.93 -8.92 -9.53
CA THR A 255 -12.99 -8.79 -8.42
C THR A 255 -11.57 -8.96 -8.92
N ALA A 256 -10.70 -7.98 -8.72
CA ALA A 256 -9.28 -8.07 -9.00
C ALA A 256 -8.49 -8.42 -7.73
N VAL A 257 -7.67 -9.46 -7.76
CA VAL A 257 -6.71 -9.79 -6.69
C VAL A 257 -5.36 -9.22 -7.09
N ILE A 258 -4.87 -8.26 -6.34
CA ILE A 258 -3.64 -7.54 -6.65
C ILE A 258 -2.49 -8.13 -5.86
N VAL A 259 -1.56 -8.76 -6.56
CA VAL A 259 -0.42 -9.47 -5.96
C VAL A 259 0.92 -8.96 -6.52
N LEU A 260 2.00 -9.23 -5.80
CA LEU A 260 3.35 -8.92 -6.23
C LEU A 260 4.19 -10.19 -6.19
N GLN A 261 4.71 -10.60 -7.35
CA GLN A 261 5.61 -11.73 -7.51
C GLN A 261 7.05 -11.24 -7.67
N TRP A 262 8.00 -12.17 -7.63
CA TRP A 262 9.41 -11.86 -7.87
C TRP A 262 9.66 -11.43 -9.31
N ASN A 263 10.42 -10.33 -9.49
CA ASN A 263 10.99 -9.96 -10.78
C ASN A 263 12.37 -9.31 -10.56
N TYR A 264 13.40 -9.85 -11.22
CA TYR A 264 14.77 -9.34 -11.11
C TYR A 264 14.95 -7.89 -11.58
N GLN A 265 14.12 -7.44 -12.50
CA GLN A 265 14.20 -6.09 -13.09
C GLN A 265 13.40 -5.04 -12.32
N GLN A 266 12.55 -5.45 -11.36
CA GLN A 266 11.59 -4.57 -10.69
C GLN A 266 11.59 -4.80 -9.17
N GLN A 267 12.79 -4.96 -8.60
CA GLN A 267 12.95 -5.16 -7.16
C GLN A 267 12.61 -3.91 -6.34
N ASP A 268 12.54 -2.75 -6.98
CA ASP A 268 12.07 -1.51 -6.37
C ASP A 268 10.63 -1.60 -5.89
N LEU A 269 9.79 -2.46 -6.50
CA LEU A 269 8.42 -2.73 -6.03
C LEU A 269 8.37 -3.57 -4.74
N ILE A 270 9.43 -4.34 -4.45
CA ILE A 270 9.50 -5.24 -3.29
C ILE A 270 10.12 -4.51 -2.09
N LEU A 271 9.55 -4.70 -0.90
CA LEU A 271 10.12 -4.19 0.36
C LEU A 271 11.62 -4.47 0.45
N PRO A 272 12.46 -3.49 0.86
CA PRO A 272 13.92 -3.66 0.89
C PRO A 272 14.39 -4.90 1.65
N GLY A 273 13.77 -5.18 2.81
CA GLY A 273 14.07 -6.36 3.63
C GLY A 273 13.59 -7.70 3.07
N ALA A 274 12.81 -7.68 1.98
CA ALA A 274 12.23 -8.86 1.33
C ALA A 274 12.84 -9.20 -0.03
N ARG A 275 13.86 -8.46 -0.48
CA ARG A 275 14.49 -8.63 -1.80
C ARG A 275 15.37 -9.89 -1.86
N SER A 276 14.73 -11.06 -1.75
CA SER A 276 15.38 -12.36 -1.94
C SER A 276 14.42 -13.32 -2.66
N TYR A 277 14.93 -14.04 -3.66
CA TYR A 277 14.16 -15.03 -4.42
C TYR A 277 13.76 -16.23 -3.54
N GLY A 278 12.59 -16.82 -3.78
CA GLY A 278 12.18 -18.08 -3.15
C GLY A 278 10.83 -18.05 -2.43
N TYR A 279 10.08 -16.96 -2.53
CA TYR A 279 8.73 -16.83 -1.98
C TYR A 279 7.68 -16.67 -3.09
N ASN A 280 6.44 -17.07 -2.83
CA ASN A 280 5.38 -17.00 -3.84
C ASN A 280 4.96 -15.55 -4.11
N LEU A 281 4.68 -14.78 -3.05
CA LEU A 281 4.27 -13.39 -3.14
C LEU A 281 5.05 -12.53 -2.12
N TYR A 282 5.16 -11.23 -2.43
CA TYR A 282 6.00 -10.28 -1.71
C TYR A 282 5.23 -9.08 -1.19
N GLY A 283 5.69 -8.53 -0.07
CA GLY A 283 5.24 -7.25 0.47
C GLY A 283 5.67 -6.08 -0.42
N TRP A 284 4.79 -5.08 -0.52
CA TRP A 284 4.95 -3.94 -1.41
C TRP A 284 5.87 -2.87 -0.80
N ASN A 285 6.79 -2.34 -1.60
CA ASN A 285 7.74 -1.31 -1.16
C ASN A 285 7.07 0.05 -0.98
N THR A 286 6.49 0.26 0.18
CA THR A 286 5.95 1.56 0.63
C THR A 286 6.96 2.36 1.46
N GLN A 287 8.18 1.84 1.65
CA GLN A 287 9.19 2.42 2.54
C GLN A 287 10.15 3.36 1.80
N GLU A 288 10.50 3.03 0.56
CA GLU A 288 11.35 3.87 -0.27
C GLU A 288 10.48 4.72 -1.21
N ALA A 289 10.78 6.02 -1.31
CA ALA A 289 10.00 6.96 -2.11
C ALA A 289 9.85 6.52 -3.58
N THR A 290 10.92 5.98 -4.18
CA THR A 290 10.92 5.49 -5.57
C THR A 290 10.00 4.29 -5.75
N GLY A 291 10.07 3.28 -4.89
CA GLY A 291 9.23 2.09 -4.94
C GLY A 291 7.76 2.43 -4.67
N LYS A 292 7.51 3.25 -3.67
CA LYS A 292 6.15 3.73 -3.34
C LYS A 292 5.52 4.47 -4.53
N GLN A 293 6.24 5.41 -5.14
CA GLN A 293 5.73 6.17 -6.29
C GLN A 293 5.50 5.28 -7.52
N HIS A 294 6.35 4.26 -7.74
CA HIS A 294 6.15 3.29 -8.82
C HIS A 294 4.90 2.44 -8.58
N LEU A 295 4.70 1.92 -7.36
CA LEU A 295 3.49 1.19 -6.97
C LEU A 295 2.23 2.06 -7.11
N GLU A 296 2.28 3.32 -6.69
CA GLU A 296 1.18 4.26 -6.86
C GLU A 296 0.86 4.49 -8.34
N ALA A 297 1.86 4.64 -9.19
CA ALA A 297 1.65 4.79 -10.64
C ALA A 297 0.97 3.56 -11.24
N ILE A 298 1.43 2.35 -10.91
CA ILE A 298 0.84 1.10 -11.39
C ILE A 298 -0.60 0.94 -10.88
N CYS A 299 -0.83 1.11 -9.58
CA CYS A 299 -2.17 0.96 -9.00
C CYS A 299 -3.14 2.03 -9.52
N SER A 300 -2.67 3.27 -9.72
CA SER A 300 -3.46 4.34 -10.33
C SER A 300 -3.82 4.03 -11.79
N PHE A 301 -2.86 3.52 -12.59
CA PHE A 301 -3.12 3.08 -13.96
C PHE A 301 -4.19 1.97 -13.99
N LEU A 302 -4.03 0.93 -13.18
CA LEU A 302 -4.96 -0.20 -13.12
C LEU A 302 -6.36 0.25 -12.69
N ALA A 303 -6.44 1.06 -11.63
CA ALA A 303 -7.71 1.55 -11.10
C ALA A 303 -8.45 2.43 -12.13
N ASN A 304 -7.77 3.39 -12.76
CA ASN A 304 -8.38 4.25 -13.78
C ASN A 304 -8.83 3.46 -15.03
N ARG A 305 -8.08 2.42 -15.40
CA ARG A 305 -8.40 1.60 -16.57
C ARG A 305 -9.53 0.62 -16.31
N TYR A 306 -9.45 -0.14 -15.20
CA TYR A 306 -10.35 -1.27 -14.98
C TYR A 306 -11.59 -0.95 -14.15
N ALA A 307 -11.58 0.14 -13.37
CA ALA A 307 -12.81 0.63 -12.76
C ALA A 307 -13.66 1.48 -13.73
N ALA A 308 -13.26 1.65 -14.97
CA ALA A 308 -14.09 2.29 -16.00
C ALA A 308 -15.40 1.53 -16.19
N PRO A 309 -16.53 2.23 -16.49
CA PRO A 309 -17.85 1.60 -16.60
C PRO A 309 -17.95 0.46 -17.61
N ASP A 310 -17.11 0.45 -18.65
CA ASP A 310 -17.04 -0.58 -19.70
C ASP A 310 -16.09 -1.74 -19.38
N MET A 311 -15.35 -1.66 -18.26
CA MET A 311 -14.46 -2.69 -17.71
C MET A 311 -15.00 -3.28 -16.40
N GLY A 312 -15.58 -2.48 -15.53
CA GLY A 312 -16.43 -2.88 -14.42
C GLY A 312 -15.75 -3.63 -13.27
N VAL A 313 -14.43 -3.48 -13.05
CA VAL A 313 -13.79 -4.01 -11.83
C VAL A 313 -14.16 -3.12 -10.66
N VAL A 314 -14.96 -3.66 -9.76
CA VAL A 314 -15.53 -2.92 -8.61
C VAL A 314 -14.99 -3.39 -7.26
N ASN A 315 -14.46 -4.61 -7.18
CA ASN A 315 -13.84 -5.19 -6.00
C ASN A 315 -12.33 -5.35 -6.22
N TRP A 316 -11.54 -4.97 -5.22
CA TRP A 316 -10.08 -4.98 -5.27
C TRP A 316 -9.52 -5.63 -4.01
N ILE A 317 -8.87 -6.77 -4.13
CA ILE A 317 -8.24 -7.47 -3.01
C ILE A 317 -6.77 -7.09 -2.96
N CYS A 318 -6.31 -6.60 -1.82
CA CYS A 318 -4.89 -6.27 -1.59
C CYS A 318 -4.14 -7.48 -1.05
N GLY A 319 -3.30 -8.09 -1.87
CA GLY A 319 -2.57 -9.31 -1.53
C GLY A 319 -3.44 -10.57 -1.55
N ASN A 320 -2.88 -11.68 -1.09
CA ASN A 320 -3.55 -12.97 -0.94
C ASN A 320 -3.15 -13.61 0.39
N GLU A 321 -4.12 -14.11 1.18
CA GLU A 321 -3.89 -14.81 2.45
C GLU A 321 -2.75 -14.21 3.30
N VAL A 322 -2.83 -12.92 3.58
CA VAL A 322 -1.70 -12.17 4.18
C VAL A 322 -1.34 -12.65 5.60
N ASN A 323 -2.18 -13.45 6.26
CA ASN A 323 -1.81 -14.14 7.49
C ASN A 323 -0.75 -15.23 7.26
N ALA A 324 -0.70 -15.87 6.09
CA ALA A 324 0.37 -16.76 5.65
C ALA A 324 1.56 -15.94 5.11
N TRP A 325 2.08 -15.06 5.98
CA TRP A 325 2.99 -13.98 5.66
C TRP A 325 4.24 -14.40 4.88
N LYS A 326 4.79 -15.57 5.17
CA LYS A 326 6.00 -16.03 4.53
C LYS A 326 5.79 -16.51 3.10
N ASP A 327 4.61 -17.09 2.83
CA ASP A 327 4.31 -17.68 1.53
C ASP A 327 3.64 -16.67 0.59
N TYR A 328 2.73 -15.83 1.13
CA TYR A 328 1.84 -15.01 0.31
C TYR A 328 1.94 -13.49 0.54
N HIS A 329 2.85 -13.02 1.41
CA HIS A 329 3.12 -11.59 1.55
C HIS A 329 4.48 -11.35 2.23
N TYR A 330 5.54 -12.01 1.73
CA TYR A 330 6.86 -11.95 2.36
C TYR A 330 7.38 -10.52 2.43
N SER A 331 7.58 -10.05 3.65
CA SER A 331 7.99 -8.68 3.97
C SER A 331 9.36 -8.59 4.65
N GLY A 332 10.16 -9.69 4.56
CA GLY A 332 11.42 -9.82 5.29
C GLY A 332 11.22 -10.35 6.70
N SER A 333 12.32 -10.53 7.43
CA SER A 333 12.33 -11.03 8.82
C SER A 333 12.01 -9.90 9.79
N VAL A 334 10.73 -9.53 9.89
CA VAL A 334 10.22 -8.46 10.78
C VAL A 334 9.23 -9.02 11.78
N GLY A 335 9.03 -8.31 12.90
CA GLY A 335 8.01 -8.66 13.89
C GLY A 335 6.59 -8.39 13.39
N PHE A 336 5.60 -8.97 14.07
CA PHE A 336 4.18 -8.90 13.69
C PHE A 336 3.67 -7.46 13.50
N ASP A 337 3.94 -6.56 14.44
CA ASP A 337 3.45 -5.18 14.34
C ASP A 337 4.05 -4.45 13.13
N GLN A 338 5.34 -4.61 12.88
CA GLN A 338 6.00 -4.00 11.71
C GLN A 338 5.48 -4.59 10.40
N TYR A 339 5.25 -5.91 10.36
CA TYR A 339 4.62 -6.60 9.24
C TYR A 339 3.24 -6.00 8.93
N MET A 340 2.40 -5.84 9.96
CA MET A 340 1.06 -5.29 9.81
C MET A 340 1.06 -3.81 9.38
N GLU A 341 2.04 -3.02 9.84
CA GLU A 341 2.23 -1.65 9.36
C GLU A 341 2.58 -1.61 7.86
N TYR A 342 3.48 -2.47 7.39
CA TYR A 342 3.81 -2.58 5.96
C TYR A 342 2.59 -2.96 5.13
N TYR A 343 1.84 -3.96 5.57
CA TYR A 343 0.62 -4.36 4.88
C TYR A 343 -0.45 -3.26 4.88
N ALA A 344 -0.65 -2.59 6.00
CA ALA A 344 -1.60 -1.48 6.11
C ALA A 344 -1.25 -0.30 5.20
N GLN A 345 0.03 -0.03 4.97
CA GLN A 345 0.49 0.98 4.02
C GLN A 345 0.24 0.57 2.57
N ALA A 346 0.50 -0.70 2.22
CA ALA A 346 0.19 -1.24 0.90
C ALA A 346 -1.32 -1.19 0.61
N TYR A 347 -2.13 -1.62 1.58
CA TYR A 347 -3.58 -1.53 1.50
C TYR A 347 -4.07 -0.08 1.30
N GLN A 348 -3.55 0.87 2.09
CA GLN A 348 -3.90 2.28 1.97
C GLN A 348 -3.52 2.86 0.60
N LEU A 349 -2.37 2.46 0.05
CA LEU A 349 -1.95 2.86 -1.29
C LEU A 349 -2.98 2.41 -2.34
N LEU A 350 -3.34 1.12 -2.35
CA LEU A 350 -4.35 0.59 -3.27
C LEU A 350 -5.71 1.25 -3.05
N TYR A 351 -6.12 1.40 -1.78
CA TYR A 351 -7.36 2.07 -1.39
C TYR A 351 -7.46 3.47 -2.00
N ASN A 352 -6.42 4.28 -1.85
CA ASN A 352 -6.39 5.64 -2.37
C ASN A 352 -6.49 5.66 -3.91
N CYS A 353 -5.74 4.80 -4.61
CA CYS A 353 -5.79 4.69 -6.06
C CYS A 353 -7.19 4.30 -6.56
N VAL A 354 -7.79 3.29 -5.94
CA VAL A 354 -9.13 2.81 -6.33
C VAL A 354 -10.20 3.86 -6.04
N LYS A 355 -10.19 4.46 -4.85
CA LYS A 355 -11.17 5.49 -4.48
C LYS A 355 -11.05 6.74 -5.34
N HIS A 356 -9.84 7.09 -5.75
CA HIS A 356 -9.62 8.19 -6.69
C HIS A 356 -10.17 7.87 -8.10
N ALA A 357 -10.05 6.64 -8.56
CA ALA A 357 -10.62 6.22 -9.84
C ALA A 357 -12.15 6.01 -9.75
N TYR A 358 -12.62 5.31 -8.72
CA TYR A 358 -14.02 4.94 -8.55
C TYR A 358 -14.46 5.05 -7.10
N SER A 359 -15.32 6.02 -6.79
CA SER A 359 -15.75 6.35 -5.42
C SER A 359 -16.44 5.19 -4.70
N ASN A 360 -17.22 4.38 -5.41
CA ASN A 360 -17.95 3.23 -4.88
C ASN A 360 -17.14 1.91 -4.91
N GLY A 361 -15.88 1.94 -5.38
CA GLY A 361 -14.99 0.79 -5.37
C GLY A 361 -14.77 0.23 -3.98
N ARG A 362 -14.77 -1.10 -3.83
CA ARG A 362 -14.57 -1.78 -2.56
C ARG A 362 -13.20 -2.43 -2.51
N ILE A 363 -12.49 -2.21 -1.41
CA ILE A 363 -11.17 -2.77 -1.21
C ILE A 363 -11.20 -3.76 -0.05
N TYR A 364 -10.60 -4.93 -0.27
CA TYR A 364 -10.64 -6.08 0.63
C TYR A 364 -9.23 -6.42 1.12
N MET A 365 -9.12 -6.74 2.40
CA MET A 365 -7.98 -7.47 2.93
C MET A 365 -8.24 -8.97 2.79
N SER A 366 -7.21 -9.80 2.59
CA SER A 366 -7.36 -11.24 2.34
C SER A 366 -6.76 -12.07 3.47
N ILE A 367 -7.52 -13.02 4.00
CA ILE A 367 -7.09 -13.98 5.03
C ILE A 367 -7.62 -15.38 4.75
N ASP A 368 -6.90 -16.40 5.25
CA ASP A 368 -7.27 -17.81 5.18
C ASP A 368 -8.09 -18.28 6.41
N HIS A 369 -8.39 -19.56 6.43
CA HIS A 369 -9.24 -20.22 7.44
C HIS A 369 -8.56 -20.45 8.81
N THR A 370 -7.25 -20.23 8.97
CA THR A 370 -6.52 -20.45 10.25
C THR A 370 -6.82 -19.34 11.24
N TRP A 371 -7.88 -19.51 12.05
CA TRP A 371 -8.50 -18.42 12.77
C TRP A 371 -7.81 -18.05 14.09
N THR A 372 -7.85 -18.90 15.12
CA THR A 372 -7.21 -18.59 16.42
C THR A 372 -5.97 -19.43 16.71
N TYR A 373 -5.75 -20.49 15.96
CA TYR A 373 -4.61 -21.36 16.11
C TYR A 373 -3.95 -21.64 14.77
N ASN A 374 -2.66 -21.54 14.74
CA ASN A 374 -1.86 -21.79 13.55
C ASN A 374 -0.80 -22.85 13.86
N ARG A 375 -0.87 -23.97 13.13
CA ARG A 375 0.12 -25.05 13.21
C ARG A 375 1.39 -24.81 12.39
N ARG A 376 1.38 -23.78 11.55
CA ARG A 376 2.49 -23.41 10.65
C ARG A 376 3.33 -22.30 11.27
N ALA A 377 4.62 -22.54 11.49
CA ALA A 377 5.54 -21.55 12.09
C ALA A 377 5.73 -20.26 11.26
N ASN A 378 5.30 -20.29 9.99
CA ASN A 378 5.46 -19.20 9.02
C ASN A 378 4.17 -18.42 8.74
N CYS A 379 3.16 -18.55 9.62
CA CYS A 379 1.89 -17.84 9.49
C CYS A 379 1.50 -17.17 10.81
N TYR A 380 0.71 -16.11 10.71
CA TYR A 380 -0.02 -15.54 11.84
C TYR A 380 -1.46 -16.09 11.85
N THR A 381 -2.18 -15.96 12.95
CA THR A 381 -3.61 -16.31 12.97
C THR A 381 -4.40 -15.23 12.25
N SER A 382 -5.38 -15.63 11.45
CA SER A 382 -6.25 -14.70 10.71
C SER A 382 -6.97 -13.73 11.63
N LYS A 383 -7.33 -14.20 12.86
CA LYS A 383 -7.93 -13.34 13.88
C LYS A 383 -6.99 -12.21 14.32
N SER A 384 -5.73 -12.52 14.66
CA SER A 384 -4.77 -11.49 15.09
C SER A 384 -4.46 -10.49 13.97
N VAL A 385 -4.34 -10.98 12.72
CA VAL A 385 -4.14 -10.13 11.55
C VAL A 385 -5.32 -9.20 11.32
N LEU A 386 -6.55 -9.73 11.37
CA LEU A 386 -7.77 -8.93 11.18
C LEU A 386 -7.96 -7.89 12.30
N ASP A 387 -7.74 -8.28 13.57
CA ASP A 387 -7.88 -7.37 14.71
C ASP A 387 -6.86 -6.22 14.61
N ARG A 388 -5.60 -6.53 14.29
CA ARG A 388 -4.56 -5.51 14.14
C ARG A 388 -4.78 -4.63 12.92
N PHE A 389 -5.20 -5.22 11.80
CA PHE A 389 -5.55 -4.48 10.60
C PHE A 389 -6.68 -3.47 10.86
N ALA A 390 -7.75 -3.88 11.55
CA ALA A 390 -8.86 -2.99 11.90
C ALA A 390 -8.40 -1.81 12.75
N GLN A 391 -7.50 -2.01 13.72
CA GLN A 391 -6.92 -0.93 14.53
C GLN A 391 -6.15 0.05 13.64
N LEU A 392 -5.31 -0.45 12.72
CA LEU A 392 -4.52 0.38 11.81
C LEU A 392 -5.41 1.16 10.83
N MET A 393 -6.48 0.55 10.32
CA MET A 393 -7.44 1.23 9.46
C MET A 393 -8.18 2.34 10.20
N ASN A 394 -8.57 2.12 11.46
CA ASN A 394 -9.15 3.17 12.30
C ASN A 394 -8.18 4.34 12.52
N GLN A 395 -6.90 4.07 12.78
CA GLN A 395 -5.86 5.11 12.92
C GLN A 395 -5.67 5.90 11.62
N LYS A 396 -5.85 5.25 10.46
CA LYS A 396 -5.76 5.85 9.13
C LYS A 396 -7.08 6.50 8.65
N GLY A 397 -8.15 6.45 9.45
CA GLY A 397 -9.47 6.98 9.09
C GLY A 397 -10.19 6.21 7.98
N ILE A 398 -9.76 4.97 7.67
CA ILE A 398 -10.40 4.12 6.67
C ILE A 398 -11.44 3.24 7.35
N SER A 399 -12.72 3.58 7.18
CA SER A 399 -13.83 2.86 7.83
C SER A 399 -14.55 1.85 6.93
N ASP A 400 -14.43 1.94 5.61
CA ASP A 400 -15.16 1.14 4.62
C ASP A 400 -14.32 0.00 3.99
N TRP A 401 -13.28 -0.44 4.68
CA TRP A 401 -12.52 -1.63 4.30
C TRP A 401 -13.37 -2.90 4.43
N MET A 402 -13.10 -3.91 3.60
CA MET A 402 -13.86 -5.16 3.48
C MET A 402 -12.94 -6.38 3.64
N ILE A 403 -13.51 -7.58 3.63
CA ILE A 403 -12.79 -8.84 3.89
C ILE A 403 -12.99 -9.83 2.75
N ALA A 404 -11.89 -10.33 2.20
CA ALA A 404 -11.82 -11.52 1.35
C ALA A 404 -11.36 -12.69 2.23
N PHE A 405 -12.18 -13.74 2.28
CA PHE A 405 -11.97 -14.87 3.20
C PHE A 405 -11.98 -16.19 2.43
N HIS A 406 -11.05 -17.10 2.76
CA HIS A 406 -10.90 -18.40 2.13
C HIS A 406 -11.27 -19.52 3.11
N PRO A 407 -12.54 -19.99 3.14
CA PRO A 407 -13.02 -21.00 4.08
C PRO A 407 -12.74 -22.43 3.60
N TYR A 408 -11.48 -22.76 3.30
CA TYR A 408 -11.12 -24.12 2.91
C TYR A 408 -11.54 -25.15 3.97
N PRO A 409 -11.82 -26.42 3.58
CA PRO A 409 -12.05 -27.50 4.53
C PRO A 409 -10.84 -27.73 5.47
N ALA A 410 -11.08 -28.37 6.58
CA ALA A 410 -10.04 -28.80 7.49
C ALA A 410 -10.19 -30.29 7.82
N PRO A 411 -9.28 -31.16 7.34
CA PRO A 411 -8.12 -30.89 6.46
C PRO A 411 -8.50 -30.45 5.04
N GLU A 412 -7.66 -29.63 4.41
CA GLU A 412 -7.92 -29.05 3.07
C GLU A 412 -8.17 -30.10 1.97
N LEU A 413 -7.53 -31.29 2.07
CA LEU A 413 -7.72 -32.41 1.14
C LEU A 413 -8.95 -33.29 1.45
N GLN A 414 -9.85 -32.84 2.33
CA GLN A 414 -11.09 -33.53 2.69
C GLN A 414 -12.28 -32.58 2.53
N SER A 415 -12.99 -32.71 1.42
CA SER A 415 -14.05 -31.78 1.04
C SER A 415 -15.32 -31.90 1.88
N ASP A 416 -15.50 -32.98 2.64
CA ASP A 416 -16.64 -33.22 3.53
C ASP A 416 -16.56 -32.38 4.83
N PHE A 417 -16.50 -31.07 4.71
CA PHE A 417 -16.35 -30.10 5.82
C PHE A 417 -17.42 -30.22 6.92
N TRP A 418 -18.53 -30.88 6.66
CA TRP A 418 -19.56 -31.22 7.65
C TRP A 418 -19.12 -32.31 8.64
N ASN A 419 -18.11 -33.11 8.29
CA ASN A 419 -17.46 -34.06 9.21
C ASN A 419 -16.30 -33.33 9.91
N ARG A 420 -16.67 -32.43 10.84
CA ARG A 420 -15.76 -31.52 11.53
C ARG A 420 -14.64 -32.22 12.28
N THR A 421 -13.45 -31.69 12.22
CA THR A 421 -12.33 -32.03 13.10
C THR A 421 -12.48 -31.33 14.47
N LEU A 422 -11.63 -31.69 15.43
CA LEU A 422 -11.59 -31.03 16.76
C LEU A 422 -11.18 -29.54 16.66
N ASP A 423 -10.57 -29.12 15.54
CA ASP A 423 -10.16 -27.74 15.30
C ASP A 423 -11.30 -26.87 14.72
N VAL A 424 -12.44 -27.46 14.36
CA VAL A 424 -13.62 -26.75 13.79
C VAL A 424 -14.76 -26.82 14.77
N ILE A 425 -14.87 -25.83 15.65
CA ILE A 425 -15.87 -25.76 16.70
C ILE A 425 -16.85 -24.60 16.52
N ASP A 426 -18.00 -24.68 17.11
CA ASP A 426 -19.06 -23.65 17.10
C ASP A 426 -18.74 -22.54 18.11
N SER A 427 -17.75 -21.72 17.80
CA SER A 427 -17.25 -20.65 18.67
C SER A 427 -16.51 -19.57 17.86
N GLU A 428 -16.56 -18.32 18.31
CA GLU A 428 -15.69 -17.22 17.82
C GLU A 428 -14.21 -17.48 18.12
N ASN A 429 -13.89 -18.45 18.98
CA ASN A 429 -12.54 -18.88 19.32
C ASN A 429 -12.17 -20.22 18.65
N SER A 430 -12.88 -20.62 17.59
CA SER A 430 -12.53 -21.82 16.83
C SER A 430 -11.09 -21.75 16.33
N PRO A 431 -10.28 -22.81 16.44
CA PRO A 431 -8.97 -22.87 15.79
C PRO A 431 -9.03 -22.57 14.29
N ILE A 432 -9.98 -23.17 13.60
CA ILE A 432 -10.17 -23.04 12.15
C ILE A 432 -11.62 -22.65 11.84
N ILE A 433 -11.82 -21.76 10.88
CA ILE A 433 -13.11 -21.40 10.32
C ILE A 433 -13.23 -21.98 8.91
N THR A 434 -14.21 -22.86 8.71
CA THR A 434 -14.58 -23.44 7.42
C THR A 434 -16.02 -23.03 7.06
N MET A 435 -16.58 -23.56 5.98
CA MET A 435 -18.00 -23.37 5.69
C MET A 435 -18.92 -23.88 6.82
N ALA A 436 -18.47 -24.88 7.62
CA ALA A 436 -19.28 -25.48 8.67
C ALA A 436 -19.58 -24.55 9.86
N ASN A 437 -18.70 -23.60 10.13
CA ASN A 437 -18.79 -22.65 11.24
C ASN A 437 -18.61 -21.18 10.78
N LEU A 438 -18.86 -20.90 9.49
CA LEU A 438 -18.74 -19.58 8.88
C LEU A 438 -19.56 -18.51 9.62
N SER A 439 -20.72 -18.86 10.16
CA SER A 439 -21.59 -17.94 10.90
C SER A 439 -20.89 -17.33 12.12
N TYR A 440 -20.04 -18.07 12.81
CA TYR A 440 -19.28 -17.54 13.97
C TYR A 440 -18.25 -16.50 13.56
N PHE A 441 -17.63 -16.66 12.39
CA PHE A 441 -16.75 -15.65 11.81
C PHE A 441 -17.52 -14.38 11.41
N THR A 442 -18.63 -14.53 10.70
CA THR A 442 -19.43 -13.38 10.25
C THR A 442 -20.07 -12.62 11.43
N GLU A 443 -20.51 -13.32 12.48
CA GLU A 443 -20.98 -12.68 13.71
C GLU A 443 -19.84 -11.97 14.47
N TYR A 444 -18.64 -12.56 14.51
CA TYR A 444 -17.46 -11.89 15.06
C TYR A 444 -17.17 -10.59 14.32
N VAL A 445 -17.17 -10.61 12.99
CA VAL A 445 -16.95 -9.41 12.15
C VAL A 445 -18.02 -8.36 12.42
N LYS A 446 -19.29 -8.77 12.45
CA LYS A 446 -20.42 -7.88 12.71
C LYS A 446 -20.34 -7.22 14.08
N LYS A 447 -20.02 -8.00 15.11
CA LYS A 447 -19.90 -7.57 16.51
C LYS A 447 -18.75 -6.58 16.71
N ASN A 448 -17.58 -6.85 16.12
CA ASN A 448 -16.35 -6.09 16.41
C ASN A 448 -16.09 -4.95 15.43
N TYR A 449 -16.57 -5.04 14.17
CA TYR A 449 -16.27 -4.07 13.12
C TYR A 449 -17.50 -3.45 12.46
N GLY A 450 -18.69 -3.91 12.83
CA GLY A 450 -19.98 -3.39 12.38
C GLY A 450 -20.62 -4.15 11.23
N ALA A 451 -21.95 -4.06 11.16
CA ALA A 451 -22.78 -4.76 10.18
C ALA A 451 -22.59 -4.25 8.72
N GLY A 452 -21.94 -3.10 8.55
CA GLY A 452 -21.61 -2.56 7.23
C GLY A 452 -20.43 -3.24 6.53
N LYS A 453 -19.66 -4.09 7.26
CA LYS A 453 -18.60 -4.89 6.65
C LYS A 453 -19.16 -5.94 5.72
N ARG A 454 -18.58 -6.05 4.53
CA ARG A 454 -18.95 -7.07 3.56
C ARG A 454 -17.83 -8.08 3.41
N ILE A 455 -18.21 -9.31 3.15
CA ILE A 455 -17.30 -10.45 3.03
C ILE A 455 -17.51 -11.08 1.65
N ILE A 456 -16.43 -11.28 0.92
CA ILE A 456 -16.42 -12.15 -0.24
C ILE A 456 -15.65 -13.42 0.10
N LEU A 457 -16.23 -14.59 -0.21
CA LEU A 457 -15.53 -15.85 -0.14
C LEU A 457 -14.82 -16.04 -1.47
N SER A 458 -13.64 -15.41 -1.59
CA SER A 458 -12.92 -15.26 -2.86
C SER A 458 -12.24 -16.54 -3.38
N GLU A 459 -12.05 -17.51 -2.49
CA GLU A 459 -11.59 -18.86 -2.84
C GLU A 459 -12.29 -19.89 -1.97
N CYS A 460 -13.13 -20.73 -2.61
CA CYS A 460 -13.78 -21.88 -1.99
C CYS A 460 -13.36 -23.13 -2.76
N GLY A 461 -12.35 -23.84 -2.26
CA GLY A 461 -11.79 -25.03 -2.91
C GLY A 461 -12.23 -26.32 -2.24
N PHE A 462 -12.71 -27.26 -3.05
CA PHE A 462 -13.12 -28.60 -2.62
C PHE A 462 -12.51 -29.63 -3.57
N THR A 463 -11.64 -30.51 -3.06
CA THR A 463 -10.99 -31.51 -3.91
C THR A 463 -11.92 -32.67 -4.28
N SER A 464 -11.85 -33.13 -5.53
CA SER A 464 -12.56 -34.33 -6.01
C SER A 464 -11.79 -35.63 -5.82
N VAL A 465 -10.58 -35.57 -5.24
CA VAL A 465 -9.73 -36.74 -4.95
C VAL A 465 -9.26 -36.66 -3.52
N THR A 466 -9.40 -37.74 -2.75
CA THR A 466 -8.90 -37.85 -1.38
C THR A 466 -8.16 -39.17 -1.23
N ASN A 467 -6.89 -39.14 -0.82
CA ASN A 467 -6.05 -40.33 -0.70
C ASN A 467 -6.05 -41.23 -1.98
N GLY A 468 -6.00 -40.58 -3.15
CA GLY A 468 -6.00 -41.26 -4.45
C GLY A 468 -7.37 -41.83 -4.89
N ASN A 469 -8.42 -41.66 -4.10
CA ASN A 469 -9.76 -42.15 -4.42
C ASN A 469 -10.62 -41.03 -5.06
N ASP A 470 -11.42 -41.39 -6.05
CA ASP A 470 -12.43 -40.50 -6.62
C ASP A 470 -13.50 -40.14 -5.59
N ARG A 471 -13.71 -38.86 -5.37
CA ARG A 471 -14.67 -38.27 -4.43
C ARG A 471 -15.48 -37.16 -5.09
N GLN A 472 -15.73 -37.23 -6.39
CA GLN A 472 -16.47 -36.20 -7.12
C GLN A 472 -17.86 -35.95 -6.52
N ASN A 473 -18.50 -36.98 -5.96
CA ASN A 473 -19.79 -36.83 -5.26
C ASN A 473 -19.67 -35.99 -3.98
N ILE A 474 -18.56 -36.09 -3.28
CA ILE A 474 -18.28 -35.26 -2.08
C ILE A 474 -17.95 -33.83 -2.46
N GLN A 475 -17.11 -33.62 -3.49
CA GLN A 475 -16.83 -32.29 -4.04
C GLN A 475 -18.13 -31.58 -4.43
N ALA A 476 -18.99 -32.25 -5.20
CA ALA A 476 -20.26 -31.72 -5.65
C ALA A 476 -21.22 -31.39 -4.49
N ALA A 477 -21.28 -32.26 -3.48
CA ALA A 477 -22.07 -32.02 -2.26
C ALA A 477 -21.52 -30.83 -1.46
N ALA A 478 -20.19 -30.70 -1.35
CA ALA A 478 -19.54 -29.60 -0.65
C ALA A 478 -19.80 -28.25 -1.32
N ILE A 479 -19.75 -28.20 -2.65
CA ILE A 479 -20.05 -26.99 -3.42
C ILE A 479 -21.52 -26.56 -3.19
N ALA A 480 -22.49 -27.49 -3.29
CA ALA A 480 -23.90 -27.15 -3.06
C ALA A 480 -24.16 -26.69 -1.62
N TYR A 481 -23.64 -27.43 -0.64
CA TYR A 481 -23.87 -27.12 0.76
C TYR A 481 -23.16 -25.82 1.16
N GLY A 482 -21.91 -25.62 0.73
CA GLY A 482 -21.16 -24.38 0.94
C GLY A 482 -21.86 -23.17 0.32
N TYR A 483 -22.35 -23.29 -0.90
CA TYR A 483 -23.13 -22.24 -1.55
C TYR A 483 -24.38 -21.86 -0.75
N TYR A 484 -25.18 -22.83 -0.28
CA TYR A 484 -26.38 -22.53 0.48
C TYR A 484 -26.09 -21.89 1.83
N LEU A 485 -25.00 -22.27 2.50
CA LEU A 485 -24.53 -21.58 3.71
C LEU A 485 -24.13 -20.13 3.43
N ALA A 486 -23.44 -19.88 2.32
CA ALA A 486 -23.06 -18.54 1.90
C ALA A 486 -24.29 -17.71 1.47
N GLU A 487 -25.24 -18.31 0.71
CA GLU A 487 -26.44 -17.62 0.25
C GLU A 487 -27.34 -17.19 1.42
N ALA A 488 -27.44 -18.00 2.46
CA ALA A 488 -28.21 -17.69 3.66
C ALA A 488 -27.54 -16.68 4.61
N ASN A 489 -26.27 -16.34 4.40
CA ASN A 489 -25.52 -15.43 5.26
C ASN A 489 -25.50 -14.00 4.71
N ASP A 490 -26.17 -13.07 5.39
CA ASP A 490 -26.34 -11.68 4.92
C ASP A 490 -25.04 -10.86 4.84
N MET A 491 -23.97 -11.28 5.55
CA MET A 491 -22.67 -10.61 5.50
C MET A 491 -21.85 -10.98 4.26
N VAL A 492 -22.20 -12.08 3.58
CA VAL A 492 -21.47 -12.63 2.43
C VAL A 492 -22.05 -12.09 1.12
N ASP A 493 -21.21 -11.54 0.25
CA ASP A 493 -21.59 -11.03 -1.07
C ASP A 493 -21.38 -12.03 -2.21
N SER A 494 -20.38 -12.90 -2.11
CA SER A 494 -20.08 -13.90 -3.15
C SER A 494 -19.47 -15.18 -2.58
N PHE A 495 -19.73 -16.28 -3.28
CA PHE A 495 -19.14 -17.61 -3.06
C PHE A 495 -18.41 -18.01 -4.33
N VAL A 496 -17.10 -17.85 -4.36
CA VAL A 496 -16.28 -18.09 -5.56
C VAL A 496 -15.63 -19.45 -5.47
N VAL A 497 -16.03 -20.35 -6.35
CA VAL A 497 -15.39 -21.66 -6.47
C VAL A 497 -14.01 -21.52 -7.10
N HIS A 498 -13.03 -22.05 -6.42
CA HIS A 498 -11.66 -22.16 -6.90
C HIS A 498 -11.43 -23.61 -7.33
N ARG A 499 -11.46 -23.88 -8.61
CA ARG A 499 -11.42 -23.10 -9.87
C ARG A 499 -12.29 -23.77 -10.95
N GLN A 500 -12.32 -23.19 -12.17
CA GLN A 500 -13.10 -23.77 -13.28
C GLN A 500 -12.50 -25.09 -13.80
N VAL A 501 -11.17 -25.15 -13.99
CA VAL A 501 -10.44 -26.34 -14.48
C VAL A 501 -9.37 -26.72 -13.47
N ASP A 502 -9.15 -28.01 -13.26
CA ASP A 502 -8.00 -28.47 -12.45
C ASP A 502 -6.68 -27.92 -12.99
N HIS A 503 -5.78 -27.54 -12.11
CA HIS A 503 -4.45 -27.08 -12.46
C HIS A 503 -3.40 -28.15 -12.16
N SER A 504 -2.53 -28.45 -13.11
CA SER A 504 -1.58 -29.59 -13.00
C SER A 504 -0.65 -29.51 -11.78
N ALA A 505 -0.19 -28.31 -11.40
CA ALA A 505 0.66 -28.15 -10.22
C ALA A 505 -0.09 -28.37 -8.90
N GLU A 506 -1.37 -28.04 -8.85
CA GLU A 506 -2.23 -28.27 -7.68
C GLU A 506 -2.62 -29.74 -7.56
N THR A 507 -2.96 -30.40 -8.69
CA THR A 507 -3.30 -31.83 -8.69
C THR A 507 -2.14 -32.72 -8.24
N GLN A 508 -0.88 -32.32 -8.52
CA GLN A 508 0.32 -32.99 -8.00
C GLN A 508 0.41 -32.92 -6.47
N GLN A 509 -0.21 -31.93 -5.85
CA GLN A 509 -0.29 -31.76 -4.40
C GLN A 509 -1.58 -32.37 -3.79
N GLY A 510 -2.45 -32.98 -4.63
CA GLY A 510 -3.73 -33.58 -4.23
C GLY A 510 -4.94 -32.66 -4.37
N PHE A 511 -4.75 -31.41 -4.83
CA PHE A 511 -5.84 -30.44 -5.00
C PHE A 511 -6.47 -30.55 -6.39
N HIS A 512 -7.54 -31.33 -6.50
CA HIS A 512 -8.35 -31.48 -7.72
C HIS A 512 -9.61 -30.61 -7.60
N LEU A 513 -9.46 -29.28 -7.67
CA LEU A 513 -10.47 -28.31 -7.23
C LEU A 513 -11.43 -27.89 -8.34
N GLY A 514 -11.10 -28.13 -9.62
CA GLY A 514 -11.85 -27.69 -10.79
C GLY A 514 -13.23 -28.32 -10.93
N LEU A 515 -14.13 -27.67 -11.66
CA LEU A 515 -15.37 -28.23 -12.17
C LEU A 515 -15.12 -29.14 -13.40
N TRP A 516 -14.00 -28.90 -14.09
CA TRP A 516 -13.46 -29.73 -15.16
C TRP A 516 -12.16 -30.39 -14.69
N THR A 517 -11.89 -31.60 -15.20
CA THR A 517 -10.55 -32.18 -15.12
C THR A 517 -9.60 -31.47 -16.07
N CYS A 518 -8.30 -31.52 -15.76
CA CYS A 518 -7.26 -31.03 -16.64
C CYS A 518 -6.82 -32.12 -17.62
N LYS A 519 -6.66 -31.74 -18.91
CA LYS A 519 -6.11 -32.64 -19.94
C LYS A 519 -4.69 -33.06 -19.56
N PRO A 520 -4.38 -34.38 -19.61
CA PRO A 520 -3.04 -34.88 -19.32
C PRO A 520 -1.96 -34.16 -20.15
N GLY A 521 -0.89 -33.75 -19.49
CA GLY A 521 0.23 -33.05 -20.14
C GLY A 521 0.01 -31.55 -20.38
N SER A 522 -1.15 -31.00 -20.03
CA SER A 522 -1.41 -29.56 -20.07
C SER A 522 -1.37 -28.98 -18.67
N THR A 523 -1.21 -27.66 -18.56
CA THR A 523 -1.25 -26.95 -17.27
C THR A 523 -2.67 -26.82 -16.75
N GLU A 524 -3.62 -26.41 -17.61
CA GLU A 524 -4.99 -26.07 -17.22
C GLU A 524 -5.95 -26.12 -18.43
N THR A 525 -5.78 -27.09 -19.34
CA THR A 525 -6.72 -27.27 -20.44
C THR A 525 -7.85 -28.18 -20.00
N ALA A 526 -9.10 -27.75 -20.18
CA ALA A 526 -10.27 -28.53 -19.80
C ALA A 526 -10.34 -29.83 -20.61
N ASP A 527 -10.70 -30.94 -19.93
CA ASP A 527 -10.88 -32.27 -20.55
C ASP A 527 -12.31 -32.78 -20.34
N SER A 528 -12.66 -33.21 -19.15
CA SER A 528 -13.96 -33.80 -18.82
C SER A 528 -14.65 -33.05 -17.68
N LYS A 529 -15.98 -32.92 -17.79
CA LYS A 529 -16.82 -32.38 -16.74
C LYS A 529 -16.87 -33.34 -15.54
N LYS A 530 -16.68 -32.80 -14.35
CA LYS A 530 -16.91 -33.53 -13.10
C LYS A 530 -18.40 -33.48 -12.71
N GLN A 531 -18.82 -34.31 -11.77
CA GLN A 531 -20.17 -34.23 -11.20
C GLN A 531 -20.50 -32.83 -10.62
N ALA A 532 -19.50 -32.13 -10.09
CA ALA A 532 -19.63 -30.78 -9.58
C ALA A 532 -20.08 -29.75 -10.62
N TYR A 533 -19.82 -29.98 -11.91
CA TYR A 533 -20.20 -29.07 -13.00
C TYR A 533 -21.72 -28.83 -13.06
N ASP A 534 -22.51 -29.89 -13.13
CA ASP A 534 -23.95 -29.77 -13.22
C ASP A 534 -24.56 -29.32 -11.88
N VAL A 535 -24.03 -29.77 -10.76
CA VAL A 535 -24.42 -29.28 -9.45
C VAL A 535 -24.21 -27.76 -9.34
N PHE A 536 -23.04 -27.26 -9.70
CA PHE A 536 -22.74 -25.84 -9.70
C PHE A 536 -23.65 -25.06 -10.66
N LYS A 537 -23.92 -25.63 -11.84
CA LYS A 537 -24.81 -25.01 -12.84
C LYS A 537 -26.20 -24.76 -12.28
N TYR A 538 -26.78 -25.75 -11.61
CA TYR A 538 -28.21 -25.77 -11.30
C TYR A 538 -28.54 -25.49 -9.81
N MET A 539 -27.54 -25.37 -8.90
CA MET A 539 -27.76 -25.25 -7.47
C MET A 539 -28.57 -24.01 -7.05
N ASP A 540 -28.59 -22.94 -7.85
CA ASP A 540 -29.32 -21.69 -7.60
C ASP A 540 -30.50 -21.48 -8.58
N THR A 541 -30.98 -22.55 -9.23
CA THR A 541 -32.09 -22.51 -10.17
C THR A 541 -33.29 -23.30 -9.63
N LYS A 542 -34.44 -23.20 -10.29
CA LYS A 542 -35.63 -24.02 -9.97
C LYS A 542 -35.38 -25.53 -10.04
N GLN A 543 -34.29 -25.95 -10.68
CA GLN A 543 -33.91 -27.38 -10.78
C GLN A 543 -33.00 -27.82 -9.64
N TYR A 544 -32.69 -26.98 -8.66
CA TYR A 544 -31.73 -27.25 -7.59
C TYR A 544 -31.91 -28.64 -6.94
N MET A 545 -33.15 -29.02 -6.61
CA MET A 545 -33.41 -30.32 -5.99
C MET A 545 -33.04 -31.51 -6.87
N THR A 546 -33.19 -31.40 -8.18
CA THR A 546 -32.81 -32.47 -9.14
C THR A 546 -31.31 -32.75 -9.04
N TYR A 547 -30.51 -31.73 -8.93
CA TYR A 547 -29.05 -31.82 -8.97
C TYR A 547 -28.38 -31.88 -7.61
N THR A 548 -29.05 -31.48 -6.51
CA THR A 548 -28.41 -31.39 -5.17
C THR A 548 -28.99 -32.34 -4.14
N LYS A 549 -30.14 -32.98 -4.40
CA LYS A 549 -30.80 -33.91 -3.44
C LYS A 549 -29.88 -35.06 -2.99
N PHE A 550 -29.00 -35.55 -3.86
CA PHE A 550 -28.06 -36.64 -3.55
C PHE A 550 -27.10 -36.26 -2.39
N ALA A 551 -26.84 -34.95 -2.18
CA ALA A 551 -25.96 -34.47 -1.12
C ALA A 551 -26.59 -34.62 0.29
N LEU A 552 -27.93 -34.61 0.42
CA LEU A 552 -28.62 -34.64 1.72
C LEU A 552 -28.24 -35.85 2.58
N PRO A 553 -28.29 -37.12 2.08
CA PRO A 553 -27.83 -38.25 2.87
C PRO A 553 -26.32 -38.20 3.19
N LEU A 554 -25.48 -37.63 2.33
CA LEU A 554 -24.04 -37.46 2.59
C LEU A 554 -23.78 -36.51 3.76
N ILE A 555 -24.56 -35.42 3.86
CA ILE A 555 -24.48 -34.46 4.98
C ILE A 555 -25.34 -34.85 6.17
N LYS A 556 -25.97 -36.02 6.14
CA LYS A 556 -26.84 -36.57 7.20
C LYS A 556 -28.03 -35.66 7.54
N LYS A 557 -28.69 -35.11 6.51
CA LYS A 557 -29.89 -34.27 6.61
C LYS A 557 -31.00 -34.79 5.70
N ASN A 558 -32.25 -34.43 6.03
CA ASN A 558 -33.41 -34.85 5.24
C ASN A 558 -33.85 -33.77 4.23
N SER A 559 -33.51 -32.50 4.50
CA SER A 559 -33.81 -31.38 3.58
C SER A 559 -32.79 -30.27 3.75
N TRP A 560 -32.76 -29.33 2.80
CA TRP A 560 -31.87 -28.15 2.84
C TRP A 560 -32.27 -27.18 3.95
N GLU A 561 -33.56 -27.09 4.31
CA GLU A 561 -34.05 -26.28 5.45
C GLU A 561 -33.53 -26.79 6.80
N GLN A 562 -33.32 -28.12 6.92
CA GLN A 562 -32.65 -28.69 8.08
C GLN A 562 -31.14 -28.51 8.09
N ALA A 563 -30.55 -28.41 6.92
CA ALA A 563 -29.09 -28.27 6.75
C ALA A 563 -28.62 -26.81 6.95
N VAL A 564 -29.44 -25.86 6.52
CA VAL A 564 -29.05 -24.43 6.41
C VAL A 564 -30.13 -23.56 7.07
N SER A 565 -29.81 -22.92 8.17
CA SER A 565 -30.66 -21.91 8.77
C SER A 565 -30.83 -20.73 7.81
N GLY A 566 -32.09 -20.36 7.51
CA GLY A 566 -32.37 -19.28 6.56
C GLY A 566 -32.33 -19.71 5.08
N PHE A 567 -32.25 -21.00 4.77
CA PHE A 567 -32.37 -21.49 3.39
C PHE A 567 -33.67 -21.00 2.75
N ASN A 568 -33.56 -20.37 1.60
CA ASN A 568 -34.69 -19.76 0.90
C ASN A 568 -34.63 -20.05 -0.63
N PRO A 569 -35.25 -21.15 -1.07
CA PRO A 569 -35.27 -21.50 -2.50
C PRO A 569 -36.16 -20.58 -3.35
N ALA A 570 -36.95 -19.70 -2.76
CA ALA A 570 -37.72 -18.70 -3.51
C ALA A 570 -36.83 -17.67 -4.22
N LYS A 571 -35.57 -17.55 -3.80
CA LYS A 571 -34.55 -16.71 -4.46
C LYS A 571 -33.98 -17.36 -5.76
N PHE A 572 -34.20 -18.65 -5.99
CA PHE A 572 -33.61 -19.36 -7.12
C PHE A 572 -34.42 -19.15 -8.41
N THR A 573 -33.73 -18.86 -9.51
CA THR A 573 -34.31 -18.39 -10.79
C THR A 573 -34.39 -19.46 -11.89
#